data_12c34506aaeb4b19dc97a5cc4eb15ab4
#
_entry.id   12c34506aaeb4b19dc97a5cc4eb15ab4
#
_cell.length_a   1.000
_cell.length_b   1.000
_cell.length_c   1.000
_cell.angle_alpha   90.00
_cell.angle_beta   90.00
_cell.angle_gamma   90.00
#
_symmetry.space_group_name_H-M   'P 1'
#
loop_
_entity.id
_entity.type
_entity.pdbx_description
1 polymer ?
#
loop_
_entity_poly.entity_id
_entity_poly.type
_entity_poly.pdbx_seq_one_letter_code
_entity_poly.pdbx_strand_id
1 'polypeptide(L)'
;GAVSVPLELEPIFRSSAIEEDLQEIEALYDLEEIEDDLQSTSEYVKHIHNLYEAGDNDGLLAHLYVRHFGDAHGGQIIKRNVPGSGLMYEFEDRRELIALTRELLHDGMETEAKNCFEYAERLFHELIERFHNSSGEYEPKDYALARSMGSFEEE
;
A
#
# COMPACT_ATOMS: atom_id res chain seq x y z
N GLY A 1 -4.75 -25.43 -5.54
CA GLY A 1 -5.49 -24.81 -6.63
C GLY A 1 -4.93 -23.44 -6.94
N ALA A 2 -4.85 -23.09 -8.21
CA ALA A 2 -4.37 -21.77 -8.59
C ALA A 2 -5.33 -20.69 -8.09
N VAL A 3 -4.81 -19.66 -7.46
CA VAL A 3 -5.58 -18.46 -7.12
C VAL A 3 -6.01 -17.82 -8.44
N SER A 4 -7.30 -17.72 -8.66
CA SER A 4 -7.87 -17.12 -9.87
C SER A 4 -8.34 -15.72 -9.51
N VAL A 5 -7.56 -14.70 -9.89
CA VAL A 5 -8.03 -13.33 -9.90
C VAL A 5 -8.73 -13.08 -11.23
N PRO A 6 -9.95 -12.51 -11.26
CA PRO A 6 -10.59 -12.14 -12.50
C PRO A 6 -9.69 -11.27 -13.37
N LEU A 7 -9.61 -11.54 -14.67
CA LEU A 7 -8.75 -10.81 -15.62
C LEU A 7 -9.09 -9.31 -15.64
N GLU A 8 -10.35 -8.96 -15.37
CA GLU A 8 -10.83 -7.59 -15.29
C GLU A 8 -10.17 -6.79 -14.14
N LEU A 9 -9.57 -7.48 -13.16
CA LEU A 9 -8.83 -6.87 -12.07
C LEU A 9 -7.33 -6.73 -12.34
N GLU A 10 -6.82 -7.22 -13.47
CA GLU A 10 -5.40 -7.08 -13.81
C GLU A 10 -4.89 -5.63 -13.68
N PRO A 11 -5.66 -4.58 -14.07
CA PRO A 11 -5.23 -3.20 -13.91
C PRO A 11 -5.00 -2.75 -12.45
N ILE A 12 -5.43 -3.52 -11.46
CA ILE A 12 -5.17 -3.20 -10.04
C ILE A 12 -3.76 -3.62 -9.60
N PHE A 13 -3.08 -4.51 -10.33
CA PHE A 13 -1.73 -4.92 -9.98
C PHE A 13 -0.72 -3.78 -10.17
N ARG A 14 0.13 -3.60 -9.17
CA ARG A 14 1.03 -2.44 -9.08
C ARG A 14 2.51 -2.79 -9.13
N SER A 15 2.88 -4.07 -9.22
CA SER A 15 4.28 -4.49 -9.13
C SER A 15 5.18 -3.74 -10.11
N SER A 16 4.82 -3.69 -11.39
CA SER A 16 5.63 -2.99 -12.40
C SER A 16 5.72 -1.49 -12.12
N ALA A 17 4.59 -0.86 -11.77
CA ALA A 17 4.56 0.57 -11.47
C ALA A 17 5.40 0.92 -10.22
N ILE A 18 5.39 0.05 -9.21
CA ILE A 18 6.22 0.21 -8.00
C ILE A 18 7.70 0.05 -8.35
N GLU A 19 8.06 -0.92 -9.18
CA GLU A 19 9.44 -1.11 -9.64
C GLU A 19 9.94 0.11 -10.43
N GLU A 20 9.13 0.67 -11.32
CA GLU A 20 9.48 1.87 -12.08
C GLU A 20 9.65 3.09 -11.17
N ASP A 21 8.72 3.30 -10.23
CA ASP A 21 8.82 4.39 -9.24
C ASP A 21 10.06 4.23 -8.37
N LEU A 22 10.40 3.00 -7.95
CA LEU A 22 11.59 2.73 -7.15
C LEU A 22 12.87 3.06 -7.90
N GLN A 23 12.98 2.63 -9.18
CA GLN A 23 14.12 2.94 -10.03
C GLN A 23 14.27 4.45 -10.26
N GLU A 24 13.15 5.17 -10.45
CA GLU A 24 13.16 6.63 -10.60
C GLU A 24 13.67 7.31 -9.32
N ILE A 25 13.18 6.89 -8.15
CA ILE A 25 13.59 7.46 -6.87
C ILE A 25 15.06 7.17 -6.58
N GLU A 26 15.53 5.96 -6.84
CA GLU A 26 16.95 5.59 -6.70
C GLU A 26 17.85 6.45 -7.60
N ALA A 27 17.42 6.76 -8.82
CA ALA A 27 18.17 7.62 -9.73
C ALA A 27 18.17 9.10 -9.32
N LEU A 28 17.09 9.58 -8.68
CA LEU A 28 16.95 10.98 -8.24
C LEU A 28 17.69 11.26 -6.91
N TYR A 29 17.72 10.27 -6.04
CA TYR A 29 18.29 10.38 -4.70
C TYR A 29 19.32 9.26 -4.57
N ASP A 30 20.54 9.54 -4.36
CA ASP A 30 21.61 8.55 -4.12
C ASP A 30 21.32 7.76 -2.83
N LEU A 31 20.34 6.85 -2.93
CA LEU A 31 19.83 6.10 -1.79
C LEU A 31 20.79 4.94 -1.47
N GLU A 32 21.13 4.81 -0.20
CA GLU A 32 21.82 3.64 0.32
C GLU A 32 20.85 2.45 0.35
N GLU A 33 21.31 1.29 -0.10
CA GLU A 33 20.56 0.06 -0.01
C GLU A 33 20.30 -0.29 1.47
N ILE A 34 19.07 -0.59 1.81
CA ILE A 34 18.71 -1.06 3.15
C ILE A 34 19.01 -2.56 3.19
N GLU A 35 20.03 -2.95 3.96
CA GLU A 35 20.50 -4.34 4.01
C GLU A 35 19.49 -5.32 4.62
N ASP A 36 18.59 -4.83 5.50
CA ASP A 36 17.64 -5.68 6.20
C ASP A 36 16.18 -5.30 5.89
N ASP A 37 15.38 -6.31 5.59
CA ASP A 37 13.94 -6.15 5.49
C ASP A 37 13.34 -5.70 6.83
N LEU A 38 12.31 -4.88 6.76
CA LEU A 38 11.52 -4.54 7.93
C LEU A 38 10.80 -5.80 8.45
N GLN A 39 10.81 -6.02 9.76
CA GLN A 39 10.16 -7.19 10.35
C GLN A 39 8.67 -7.25 10.01
N SER A 40 7.98 -6.12 10.08
CA SER A 40 6.56 -6.01 9.71
C SER A 40 6.29 -6.40 8.26
N THR A 41 7.19 -6.04 7.34
CA THR A 41 7.12 -6.44 5.93
C THR A 41 7.30 -7.94 5.77
N SER A 42 8.30 -8.53 6.42
CA SER A 42 8.57 -9.97 6.36
C SER A 42 7.40 -10.79 6.92
N GLU A 43 6.81 -10.35 8.04
CA GLU A 43 5.63 -10.97 8.64
C GLU A 43 4.40 -10.87 7.72
N TYR A 44 4.19 -9.74 7.07
CA TYR A 44 3.10 -9.55 6.12
C TYR A 44 3.24 -10.44 4.88
N VAL A 45 4.42 -10.47 4.28
CA VAL A 45 4.72 -11.35 3.12
C VAL A 45 4.46 -12.82 3.47
N LYS A 46 4.91 -13.24 4.66
CA LYS A 46 4.64 -14.59 5.15
C LYS A 46 3.14 -14.88 5.33
N HIS A 47 2.38 -13.92 5.84
CA HIS A 47 0.93 -14.06 5.98
C HIS A 47 0.24 -14.23 4.62
N ILE A 48 0.57 -13.38 3.65
CA ILE A 48 0.03 -13.48 2.28
C ILE A 48 0.39 -14.84 1.65
N HIS A 49 1.61 -15.30 1.86
CA HIS A 49 2.05 -16.61 1.35
C HIS A 49 1.26 -17.77 1.99
N ASN A 50 0.98 -17.70 3.28
CA ASN A 50 0.16 -18.70 3.98
C ASN A 50 -1.29 -18.72 3.45
N LEU A 51 -1.89 -17.56 3.17
CA LEU A 51 -3.21 -17.49 2.53
C LEU A 51 -3.20 -18.15 1.14
N TYR A 52 -2.16 -17.89 0.36
CA TYR A 52 -1.98 -18.48 -0.95
C TYR A 52 -1.87 -20.03 -0.87
N GLU A 53 -1.02 -20.54 0.02
CA GLU A 53 -0.84 -21.99 0.20
C GLU A 53 -2.11 -22.69 0.72
N ALA A 54 -2.89 -21.98 1.55
CA ALA A 54 -4.18 -22.47 2.04
C ALA A 54 -5.29 -22.44 0.96
N GLY A 55 -5.06 -21.76 -0.17
CA GLY A 55 -6.08 -21.54 -1.21
C GLY A 55 -7.18 -20.57 -0.77
N ASP A 56 -6.88 -19.69 0.18
CA ASP A 56 -7.81 -18.68 0.70
C ASP A 56 -7.90 -17.47 -0.26
N ASN A 57 -8.68 -17.65 -1.31
CA ASN A 57 -8.89 -16.61 -2.33
C ASN A 57 -9.59 -15.37 -1.77
N ASP A 58 -10.54 -15.56 -0.86
CA ASP A 58 -11.27 -14.46 -0.24
C ASP A 58 -10.36 -13.61 0.64
N GLY A 59 -9.47 -14.26 1.39
CA GLY A 59 -8.44 -13.58 2.16
C GLY A 59 -7.50 -12.77 1.28
N LEU A 60 -7.01 -13.36 0.20
CA LEU A 60 -6.14 -12.65 -0.75
C LEU A 60 -6.84 -11.47 -1.43
N LEU A 61 -8.11 -11.61 -1.81
CA LEU A 61 -8.91 -10.53 -2.38
C LEU A 61 -9.18 -9.41 -1.36
N ALA A 62 -9.37 -9.75 -0.08
CA ALA A 62 -9.52 -8.76 0.98
C ALA A 62 -8.26 -7.88 1.11
N HIS A 63 -7.07 -8.49 1.08
CA HIS A 63 -5.80 -7.75 1.11
C HIS A 63 -5.60 -6.91 -0.14
N LEU A 64 -5.90 -7.45 -1.32
CA LEU A 64 -5.84 -6.71 -2.58
C LEU A 64 -6.75 -5.48 -2.54
N TYR A 65 -7.98 -5.65 -2.06
CA TYR A 65 -8.93 -4.56 -1.92
C TYR A 65 -8.42 -3.46 -0.98
N VAL A 66 -8.03 -3.82 0.24
CA VAL A 66 -7.61 -2.83 1.25
C VAL A 66 -6.39 -2.04 0.77
N ARG A 67 -5.38 -2.72 0.20
CA ARG A 67 -4.14 -2.07 -0.24
C ARG A 67 -4.35 -1.19 -1.47
N HIS A 68 -4.89 -1.74 -2.53
CA HIS A 68 -4.94 -1.04 -3.82
C HIS A 68 -6.19 -0.17 -4.00
N PHE A 69 -7.28 -0.49 -3.33
CA PHE A 69 -8.45 0.38 -3.34
C PHE A 69 -8.18 1.69 -2.58
N GLY A 70 -7.43 1.61 -1.48
CA GLY A 70 -6.92 2.79 -0.77
C GLY A 70 -6.08 3.67 -1.69
N ASP A 71 -5.17 3.06 -2.46
CA ASP A 71 -4.32 3.76 -3.43
C ASP A 71 -5.14 4.37 -4.58
N ALA A 72 -6.12 3.64 -5.10
CA ALA A 72 -7.00 4.13 -6.15
C ALA A 72 -7.86 5.33 -5.71
N HIS A 73 -8.27 5.38 -4.43
CA HIS A 73 -9.06 6.48 -3.88
C HIS A 73 -8.21 7.64 -3.39
N GLY A 74 -7.28 7.36 -2.47
CA GLY A 74 -6.48 8.36 -1.78
C GLY A 74 -5.14 8.67 -2.44
N GLY A 75 -4.69 7.80 -3.33
CA GLY A 75 -3.36 7.85 -3.92
C GLY A 75 -3.05 9.14 -4.68
N GLN A 76 -4.07 9.82 -5.23
CA GLN A 76 -3.85 11.10 -5.91
C GLN A 76 -3.36 12.21 -4.98
N ILE A 77 -3.76 12.16 -3.71
CA ILE A 77 -3.28 13.10 -2.69
C ILE A 77 -1.84 12.74 -2.32
N ILE A 78 -1.56 11.47 -2.11
CA ILE A 78 -0.22 10.98 -1.79
C ILE A 78 0.75 11.28 -2.94
N LYS A 79 0.36 10.99 -4.18
CA LYS A 79 1.16 11.24 -5.38
C LYS A 79 1.69 12.67 -5.48
N ARG A 80 0.91 13.66 -5.05
CA ARG A 80 1.33 15.08 -5.09
C ARG A 80 2.40 15.42 -4.06
N ASN A 81 2.60 14.58 -3.06
CA ASN A 81 3.46 14.84 -1.90
C ASN A 81 4.65 13.88 -1.81
N VAL A 82 4.75 12.92 -2.70
CA VAL A 82 5.90 12.01 -2.78
C VAL A 82 6.83 12.40 -3.92
N PRO A 83 8.13 12.08 -3.83
CA PRO A 83 9.06 12.29 -4.93
C PRO A 83 8.75 11.34 -6.10
N GLY A 84 9.20 11.72 -7.29
CA GLY A 84 9.05 10.93 -8.50
C GLY A 84 7.68 11.04 -9.16
N SER A 85 7.44 10.20 -10.14
CA SER A 85 6.23 10.21 -10.97
C SER A 85 5.00 9.64 -10.27
N GLY A 86 5.19 8.76 -9.28
CA GLY A 86 4.11 8.13 -8.53
C GLY A 86 3.20 7.27 -9.40
N LEU A 87 3.78 6.48 -10.28
CA LEU A 87 3.07 5.59 -11.22
C LEU A 87 2.22 4.55 -10.50
N MET A 88 2.64 4.12 -9.31
CA MET A 88 1.87 3.19 -8.50
C MET A 88 0.47 3.72 -8.12
N TYR A 89 0.26 5.03 -8.16
CA TYR A 89 -1.03 5.68 -7.87
C TYR A 89 -1.84 6.00 -9.13
N GLU A 90 -1.37 5.64 -10.31
CA GLU A 90 -2.08 5.79 -11.58
C GLU A 90 -2.84 4.51 -11.93
N PHE A 91 -4.15 4.61 -12.03
CA PHE A 91 -5.03 3.51 -12.37
C PHE A 91 -5.84 3.88 -13.61
N GLU A 92 -5.77 3.03 -14.63
CA GLU A 92 -6.67 3.10 -15.76
C GLU A 92 -8.10 2.73 -15.33
N ASP A 93 -9.10 3.42 -15.87
CA ASP A 93 -10.52 3.16 -15.60
C ASP A 93 -10.86 2.98 -14.11
N ARG A 94 -10.28 3.82 -13.26
CA ARG A 94 -10.38 3.74 -11.81
C ARG A 94 -11.81 3.50 -11.29
N ARG A 95 -12.82 4.16 -11.89
CA ARG A 95 -14.22 4.02 -11.45
C ARG A 95 -14.76 2.63 -11.70
N GLU A 96 -14.47 2.06 -12.86
CA GLU A 96 -14.86 0.70 -13.23
C GLU A 96 -14.15 -0.32 -12.35
N LEU A 97 -12.85 -0.16 -12.16
CA LEU A 97 -12.03 -1.02 -11.31
C LEU A 97 -12.56 -1.04 -9.86
N ILE A 98 -12.93 0.10 -9.30
CA ILE A 98 -13.52 0.23 -7.98
C ILE A 98 -14.88 -0.49 -7.92
N ALA A 99 -15.72 -0.33 -8.93
CA ALA A 99 -17.02 -0.98 -8.99
C ALA A 99 -16.90 -2.51 -9.04
N LEU A 100 -16.05 -3.03 -9.92
CA LEU A 100 -15.77 -4.47 -10.04
C LEU A 100 -15.22 -5.06 -8.74
N THR A 101 -14.29 -4.36 -8.10
CA THR A 101 -13.72 -4.84 -6.83
C THR A 101 -14.77 -4.90 -5.75
N ARG A 102 -15.67 -3.92 -5.67
CA ARG A 102 -16.78 -3.91 -4.70
C ARG A 102 -17.76 -5.06 -4.88
N GLU A 103 -18.03 -5.47 -6.11
CA GLU A 103 -18.92 -6.60 -6.40
C GLU A 103 -18.39 -7.93 -5.87
N LEU A 104 -17.07 -8.05 -5.68
CA LEU A 104 -16.42 -9.25 -5.16
C LEU A 104 -16.41 -9.31 -3.64
N LEU A 105 -16.71 -8.22 -2.95
CA LEU A 105 -16.66 -8.14 -1.50
C LEU A 105 -17.89 -8.78 -0.85
N HIS A 106 -17.66 -9.50 0.24
CA HIS A 106 -18.70 -10.06 1.10
C HIS A 106 -18.23 -10.11 2.55
N ASP A 107 -19.17 -10.33 3.48
CA ASP A 107 -18.92 -10.29 4.92
C ASP A 107 -17.85 -11.27 5.41
N GLY A 108 -17.65 -12.39 4.69
CA GLY A 108 -16.61 -13.37 5.00
C GLY A 108 -15.18 -12.84 4.87
N MET A 109 -14.97 -11.71 4.21
CA MET A 109 -13.66 -11.07 4.03
C MET A 109 -13.29 -10.10 5.16
N GLU A 110 -14.19 -9.79 6.09
CA GLU A 110 -13.98 -8.75 7.10
C GLU A 110 -12.76 -8.98 7.97
N THR A 111 -12.53 -10.22 8.40
CA THR A 111 -11.38 -10.56 9.26
C THR A 111 -10.06 -10.29 8.57
N GLU A 112 -9.88 -10.73 7.31
CA GLU A 112 -8.66 -10.50 6.58
C GLU A 112 -8.48 -9.03 6.15
N ALA A 113 -9.55 -8.32 5.89
CA ALA A 113 -9.50 -6.88 5.69
C ALA A 113 -8.97 -6.15 6.95
N LYS A 114 -9.43 -6.52 8.14
CA LYS A 114 -8.90 -5.98 9.41
C LYS A 114 -7.43 -6.36 9.62
N ASN A 115 -7.06 -7.61 9.37
CA ASN A 115 -5.66 -8.05 9.45
C ASN A 115 -4.76 -7.21 8.52
N CYS A 116 -5.23 -6.88 7.33
CA CYS A 116 -4.48 -6.03 6.40
C CYS A 116 -4.20 -4.63 6.98
N PHE A 117 -5.18 -4.00 7.63
CA PHE A 117 -4.99 -2.72 8.30
C PHE A 117 -4.01 -2.84 9.48
N GLU A 118 -4.07 -3.91 10.26
CA GLU A 118 -3.14 -4.14 11.37
C GLU A 118 -1.69 -4.31 10.88
N TYR A 119 -1.46 -5.01 9.78
CA TYR A 119 -0.13 -5.11 9.17
C TYR A 119 0.37 -3.76 8.65
N ALA A 120 -0.49 -2.96 8.05
CA ALA A 120 -0.12 -1.61 7.62
C ALA A 120 0.23 -0.72 8.81
N GLU A 121 -0.53 -0.79 9.89
CA GLU A 121 -0.27 -0.06 11.14
C GLU A 121 1.09 -0.45 11.75
N ARG A 122 1.40 -1.74 11.82
CA ARG A 122 2.71 -2.24 12.29
C ARG A 122 3.85 -1.70 11.42
N LEU A 123 3.68 -1.66 10.10
CA LEU A 123 4.68 -1.09 9.20
C LEU A 123 4.92 0.39 9.50
N PHE A 124 3.87 1.18 9.68
CA PHE A 124 4.01 2.59 10.03
C PHE A 124 4.72 2.81 11.37
N HIS A 125 4.38 2.02 12.38
CA HIS A 125 5.04 2.06 13.69
C HIS A 125 6.54 1.73 13.57
N GLU A 126 6.90 0.66 12.86
CA GLU A 126 8.28 0.27 12.64
C GLU A 126 9.08 1.33 11.86
N LEU A 127 8.49 1.91 10.82
CA LEU A 127 9.11 3.00 10.06
C LEU A 127 9.35 4.25 10.94
N ILE A 128 8.39 4.64 11.75
CA ILE A 128 8.53 5.77 12.66
C ILE A 128 9.64 5.49 13.68
N GLU A 129 9.66 4.33 14.31
CA GLU A 129 10.71 3.97 15.27
C GLU A 129 12.10 3.97 14.62
N ARG A 130 12.22 3.36 13.45
CA ARG A 130 13.52 3.22 12.76
C ARG A 130 14.06 4.57 12.30
N PHE A 131 13.25 5.42 11.69
CA PHE A 131 13.70 6.69 11.13
C PHE A 131 13.70 7.81 12.16
N HIS A 132 12.81 7.80 13.13
CA HIS A 132 12.81 8.79 14.22
C HIS A 132 14.06 8.63 15.10
N ASN A 133 14.49 7.39 15.37
CA ASN A 133 15.66 7.11 16.20
C ASN A 133 16.98 7.31 15.44
N SER A 134 17.00 7.24 14.11
CA SER A 134 18.23 7.34 13.32
C SER A 134 18.59 8.75 12.86
N SER A 135 17.65 9.64 12.66
CA SER A 135 17.91 10.96 12.08
C SER A 135 18.19 12.07 13.08
N GLY A 136 17.78 11.95 14.33
CA GLY A 136 17.97 13.01 15.36
C GLY A 136 17.39 14.40 15.02
N GLU A 137 16.93 14.60 13.79
CA GLU A 137 16.49 15.86 13.20
C GLU A 137 15.10 15.80 12.60
N TYR A 138 14.17 15.06 13.22
CA TYR A 138 12.79 15.18 12.82
C TYR A 138 12.23 16.50 13.34
N GLU A 139 12.16 17.52 12.49
CA GLU A 139 11.56 18.79 12.86
C GLU A 139 10.03 18.66 12.89
N PRO A 140 9.36 19.06 14.00
CA PRO A 140 7.90 19.04 14.12
C PRO A 140 7.13 19.80 13.03
N LYS A 141 7.81 20.66 12.28
CA LYS A 141 7.25 21.40 11.14
C LYS A 141 6.65 20.49 10.08
N ASP A 142 7.27 19.34 9.84
CA ASP A 142 6.81 18.41 8.80
C ASP A 142 5.55 17.68 9.22
N TYR A 143 5.39 17.43 10.52
CA TYR A 143 4.15 16.89 11.08
C TYR A 143 2.99 17.89 11.05
N ALA A 144 3.28 19.16 11.27
CA ALA A 144 2.27 20.21 11.19
C ALA A 144 1.76 20.40 9.76
N LEU A 145 2.65 20.25 8.76
CA LEU A 145 2.30 20.30 7.34
C LEU A 145 1.43 19.09 6.95
N ALA A 146 1.83 17.89 7.34
CA ALA A 146 1.07 16.66 7.11
C ALA A 146 -0.31 16.71 7.78
N ARG A 147 -0.42 17.25 8.99
CA ARG A 147 -1.69 17.46 9.69
C ARG A 147 -2.56 18.53 9.05
N SER A 148 -1.98 19.61 8.53
CA SER A 148 -2.73 20.66 7.84
C SER A 148 -3.28 20.18 6.49
N MET A 149 -2.65 19.18 5.86
CA MET A 149 -3.10 18.57 4.62
C MET A 149 -4.18 17.51 4.85
N GLY A 150 -4.25 16.88 6.03
CA GLY A 150 -5.33 15.97 6.44
C GLY A 150 -6.63 16.66 6.82
N SER A 151 -6.67 17.98 6.94
CA SER A 151 -7.88 18.74 7.29
C SER A 151 -8.78 19.09 6.09
N PHE A 152 -8.52 18.53 4.91
CA PHE A 152 -9.36 18.68 3.72
C PHE A 152 -10.48 17.62 3.59
N GLU A 153 -10.70 16.80 4.61
CA GLU A 153 -11.73 15.75 4.61
C GLU A 153 -13.12 16.20 5.12
N GLU A 154 -13.35 17.49 5.36
CA GLU A 154 -14.66 18.00 5.80
C GLU A 154 -15.24 19.08 4.86
N GLU A 155 -15.26 18.80 3.55
CA GLU A 155 -16.17 19.50 2.63
C GLU A 155 -16.77 18.56 1.59
#